data_b5669768e5c02443add10bbd724284db
#
_entry.id   b5669768e5c02443add10bbd724284db
#
_cell.length_a   1.000
_cell.length_b   1.000
_cell.length_c   1.000
_cell.angle_alpha   90.00
_cell.angle_beta   90.00
_cell.angle_gamma   90.00
#
_symmetry.space_group_name_H-M   'P 1'
#
loop_
_entity.id
_entity.type
_entity.pdbx_description
1 polymer ?
#
loop_
_entity_poly.entity_id
_entity_poly.type
_entity_poly.pdbx_seq_one_letter_code
_entity_poly.pdbx_strand_id
1 'polypeptide(L)'
;MPCRWEGTGEEVRALTWQGARSDDVQAVAFLEGADVPALPTAVDPASAEFRRNREHMLGLVAELQERLAQVRQGGGEDQVRRHRARGKLTARERIERLVDPGSAFLELSPLAAWDMYDNEAPSAGIVTGIGRVCGREVVIIANDATVKGGTYYPMTVKKHLRAQEIAEQNWLPCIYLVDSGGAFLPLQADVFPDREHFGRIFYNQARLSAKGIPQIAVVMGPCTAGGAYVPAMSDETVIVQGTGHIFLGGPPLVKAATGEEVSAEDLGGAYVHTHISGVADHFARSDEEALSICRSIVANLGRTTKSYPWPVAPPEPPLYDPEEIYGIVPPDYRQSFDVRELIARLVDGSRFHEFKAAFGTTLVCGFARIMGYPVGIVANNGILFSESAVKGAHFIQLCAKRKVPLVFLQNITGFMVGVRYEQEGIAKHGAKMVTAVACAEVPKFTVIIGGSFGAGNYAMCGRAYSPRLLWMWPNAQISVMGGQQAASVLLTVRLDNLRAQGQDMTPEEQEEFMRPILEKYAREGSPYFSTARLWDDGILDPLDTRQALALGISAALNAPIPESQFGVFRM
;
A
#
# COMPACT_ATOMS: atom_id res chain seq x y z
N MET A 1 -5.58 -5.07 21.52
CA MET A 1 -4.72 -4.10 22.21
C MET A 1 -3.93 -3.40 21.13
N PRO A 2 -3.90 -2.06 21.05
CA PRO A 2 -3.02 -1.37 20.13
C PRO A 2 -1.59 -1.67 20.57
N CYS A 3 -0.73 -2.11 19.64
CA CYS A 3 0.70 -2.19 19.90
C CYS A 3 1.25 -0.76 19.99
N ARG A 4 1.06 -0.13 21.15
CA ARG A 4 1.94 0.97 21.54
C ARG A 4 3.29 0.34 21.87
N TRP A 5 4.31 0.76 21.15
CA TRP A 5 5.68 0.53 21.55
C TRP A 5 5.98 1.46 22.73
N GLU A 6 5.93 0.91 23.95
CA GLU A 6 6.61 1.47 25.11
C GLU A 6 8.00 0.83 25.19
N GLY A 7 8.88 1.24 24.31
CA GLY A 7 10.31 0.94 24.40
C GLY A 7 11.04 2.20 24.84
N THR A 8 11.62 2.18 26.03
CA THR A 8 12.50 3.23 26.51
C THR A 8 13.71 3.36 25.58
N GLY A 9 14.22 4.60 25.37
CA GLY A 9 15.24 4.95 24.38
C GLY A 9 16.59 4.21 24.41
N GLU A 10 16.75 3.16 25.19
CA GLU A 10 17.95 2.31 25.23
C GLU A 10 17.85 1.04 24.36
N GLU A 11 16.66 0.54 24.05
CA GLU A 11 16.51 -0.65 23.18
C GLU A 11 16.66 -0.35 21.68
N VAL A 12 16.55 0.90 21.26
CA VAL A 12 16.81 1.33 19.87
C VAL A 12 18.28 1.20 19.47
N ARG A 13 19.21 1.07 20.44
CA ARG A 13 20.65 0.92 20.19
C ARG A 13 21.11 -0.49 19.79
N ALA A 14 20.27 -1.50 19.86
CA ALA A 14 20.65 -2.89 19.62
C ALA A 14 20.52 -3.38 18.16
N LEU A 15 20.15 -2.51 17.20
CA LEU A 15 20.20 -2.82 15.77
C LEU A 15 21.48 -2.30 15.10
N THR A 16 22.63 -2.60 15.72
CA THR A 16 23.92 -2.37 15.06
C THR A 16 24.19 -3.46 14.03
N TRP A 17 24.23 -3.04 12.79
CA TRP A 17 24.77 -3.79 11.66
C TRP A 17 26.27 -4.10 11.91
N GLN A 18 26.62 -5.37 12.15
CA GLN A 18 27.98 -5.84 12.00
C GLN A 18 28.17 -6.37 10.59
N GLY A 19 28.97 -5.73 9.78
CA GLY A 19 29.49 -6.30 8.54
C GLY A 19 29.65 -5.36 7.34
N ALA A 20 30.45 -4.31 7.47
CA ALA A 20 31.11 -3.71 6.32
C ALA A 20 32.62 -3.61 6.61
N ARG A 21 33.47 -4.20 5.77
CA ARG A 21 34.93 -4.06 5.83
C ARG A 21 35.33 -2.67 5.34
N SER A 22 36.41 -2.14 5.91
CA SER A 22 36.88 -0.76 5.87
C SER A 22 37.59 -0.31 4.58
N ASP A 23 37.45 -0.95 3.42
CA ASP A 23 38.36 -0.71 2.29
C ASP A 23 37.73 -0.09 1.02
N ASP A 24 36.46 0.37 1.06
CA ASP A 24 35.85 1.09 -0.07
C ASP A 24 35.22 2.44 0.34
N VAL A 25 35.99 3.29 1.06
CA VAL A 25 35.55 4.63 1.44
C VAL A 25 36.01 5.66 0.40
N GLN A 26 35.43 5.64 -0.78
CA GLN A 26 35.30 6.80 -1.66
C GLN A 26 33.91 6.84 -2.30
N ALA A 27 32.86 6.71 -1.50
CA ALA A 27 31.48 6.98 -1.91
C ALA A 27 31.10 8.38 -1.45
N VAL A 28 30.81 9.22 -2.43
CA VAL A 28 30.33 10.60 -2.34
C VAL A 28 29.42 10.81 -1.13
N ALA A 29 29.87 11.68 -0.22
CA ALA A 29 29.12 12.12 0.96
C ALA A 29 27.80 12.79 0.55
N PHE A 30 26.74 12.00 0.46
CA PHE A 30 25.38 12.51 0.28
C PHE A 30 24.93 13.10 1.63
N LEU A 31 25.01 14.41 1.80
CA LEU A 31 24.71 15.18 3.01
C LEU A 31 25.66 14.97 4.23
N GLU A 32 26.73 14.16 4.13
CA GLU A 32 27.80 14.19 5.11
C GLU A 32 28.73 15.37 4.81
N GLY A 33 28.71 16.40 5.67
CA GLY A 33 29.55 17.61 5.53
C GLY A 33 28.86 18.81 4.88
N ALA A 34 27.67 18.73 4.32
CA ALA A 34 26.89 19.91 4.01
C ALA A 34 26.06 20.29 5.25
N ASP A 35 26.24 21.53 5.70
CA ASP A 35 25.44 22.12 6.79
C ASP A 35 24.02 22.41 6.28
N VAL A 36 23.21 21.33 6.07
CA VAL A 36 21.82 21.48 5.65
C VAL A 36 21.02 21.90 6.89
N PRO A 37 20.52 23.14 6.92
CA PRO A 37 19.79 23.62 8.08
C PRO A 37 18.48 22.84 8.27
N ALA A 38 18.08 22.70 9.52
CA ALA A 38 16.73 22.24 9.84
C ALA A 38 15.70 23.24 9.32
N LEU A 39 14.56 22.74 8.83
CA LEU A 39 13.43 23.62 8.49
C LEU A 39 12.98 24.38 9.74
N PRO A 40 12.71 25.69 9.64
CA PRO A 40 12.06 26.41 10.73
C PRO A 40 10.62 25.94 10.87
N THR A 41 10.02 26.13 12.04
CA THR A 41 8.58 25.90 12.27
C THR A 41 7.88 27.18 12.68
N ALA A 42 6.68 27.38 12.15
CA ALA A 42 5.74 28.42 12.56
C ALA A 42 4.53 27.82 13.33
N VAL A 43 4.52 26.50 13.55
CA VAL A 43 3.46 25.80 14.28
C VAL A 43 3.46 26.27 15.74
N ASP A 44 2.29 26.75 16.17
CA ASP A 44 2.02 27.08 17.58
C ASP A 44 0.98 26.10 18.14
N PRO A 45 1.41 25.09 18.94
CA PRO A 45 0.50 24.12 19.55
C PRO A 45 -0.52 24.72 20.50
N ALA A 46 -0.28 25.95 20.98
CA ALA A 46 -1.20 26.69 21.87
C ALA A 46 -2.30 27.45 21.10
N SER A 47 -2.18 27.57 19.77
CA SER A 47 -3.15 28.29 18.96
C SER A 47 -4.53 27.57 18.93
N ALA A 48 -5.60 28.34 18.78
CA ALA A 48 -6.94 27.77 18.66
C ALA A 48 -7.12 26.97 17.36
N GLU A 49 -6.42 27.38 16.30
CA GLU A 49 -6.43 26.69 15.01
C GLU A 49 -5.79 25.32 15.11
N PHE A 50 -4.58 25.22 15.66
CA PHE A 50 -3.89 23.97 15.87
C PHE A 50 -4.72 22.98 16.70
N ARG A 51 -5.30 23.44 17.82
CA ARG A 51 -6.11 22.59 18.70
C ARG A 51 -7.35 22.05 17.98
N ARG A 52 -8.05 22.89 17.20
CA ARG A 52 -9.21 22.46 16.40
C ARG A 52 -8.81 21.43 15.34
N ASN A 53 -7.73 21.67 14.61
CA ASN A 53 -7.22 20.74 13.60
C ASN A 53 -6.83 19.41 14.23
N ARG A 54 -6.12 19.45 15.36
CA ARG A 54 -5.70 18.26 16.12
C ARG A 54 -6.90 17.46 16.62
N GLU A 55 -7.89 18.10 17.20
CA GLU A 55 -9.11 17.43 17.67
C GLU A 55 -9.83 16.72 16.52
N HIS A 56 -9.99 17.40 15.38
CA HIS A 56 -10.60 16.82 14.19
C HIS A 56 -9.81 15.61 13.69
N MET A 57 -8.51 15.72 13.51
CA MET A 57 -7.67 14.62 13.02
C MET A 57 -7.67 13.42 13.97
N LEU A 58 -7.58 13.65 15.27
CA LEU A 58 -7.66 12.58 16.27
C LEU A 58 -9.02 11.86 16.25
N GLY A 59 -10.12 12.58 15.97
CA GLY A 59 -11.43 11.96 15.75
C GLY A 59 -11.42 11.00 14.56
N LEU A 60 -10.83 11.41 13.43
CA LEU A 60 -10.69 10.56 12.25
C LEU A 60 -9.76 9.36 12.49
N VAL A 61 -8.68 9.54 13.24
CA VAL A 61 -7.77 8.46 13.63
C VAL A 61 -8.46 7.46 14.54
N ALA A 62 -9.26 7.93 15.50
CA ALA A 62 -10.05 7.05 16.37
C ALA A 62 -11.04 6.19 15.56
N GLU A 63 -11.74 6.79 14.59
CA GLU A 63 -12.61 6.05 13.66
C GLU A 63 -11.83 5.00 12.85
N LEU A 64 -10.66 5.36 12.33
CA LEU A 64 -9.79 4.41 11.63
C LEU A 64 -9.40 3.23 12.52
N GLN A 65 -8.99 3.48 13.75
CA GLN A 65 -8.59 2.42 14.70
C GLN A 65 -9.76 1.50 15.05
N GLU A 66 -10.97 2.05 15.21
CA GLU A 66 -12.19 1.25 15.43
C GLU A 66 -12.46 0.29 14.26
N ARG A 67 -12.42 0.81 13.02
CA ARG A 67 -12.63 0.00 11.80
C ARG A 67 -11.54 -1.05 11.62
N LEU A 68 -10.28 -0.72 11.90
CA LEU A 68 -9.18 -1.68 11.88
C LEU A 68 -9.36 -2.77 12.95
N ALA A 69 -9.81 -2.42 14.16
CA ALA A 69 -10.11 -3.39 15.20
C ALA A 69 -11.24 -4.34 14.80
N GLN A 70 -12.27 -3.82 14.12
CA GLN A 70 -13.39 -4.62 13.62
C GLN A 70 -12.93 -5.65 12.57
N VAL A 71 -12.18 -5.25 11.53
CA VAL A 71 -11.75 -6.19 10.48
C VAL A 71 -10.73 -7.21 10.98
N ARG A 72 -9.97 -6.89 12.04
CA ARG A 72 -9.04 -7.83 12.68
C ARG A 72 -9.73 -9.00 13.38
N GLN A 73 -11.02 -8.91 13.65
CA GLN A 73 -11.81 -10.03 14.21
C GLN A 73 -12.09 -11.14 13.17
N GLY A 74 -11.75 -10.90 11.89
CA GLY A 74 -11.98 -11.87 10.82
C GLY A 74 -13.45 -12.24 10.70
N GLY A 75 -13.76 -13.53 10.69
CA GLY A 75 -15.14 -14.03 10.64
C GLY A 75 -15.92 -13.94 11.96
N GLY A 76 -15.36 -13.27 12.98
CA GLY A 76 -15.97 -13.08 14.29
C GLY A 76 -15.67 -14.23 15.28
N GLU A 77 -15.99 -14.00 16.56
CA GLU A 77 -15.61 -14.88 17.67
C GLU A 77 -16.02 -16.35 17.48
N ASP A 78 -17.21 -16.60 16.99
CA ASP A 78 -17.72 -17.96 16.80
C ASP A 78 -16.93 -18.73 15.74
N GLN A 79 -16.61 -18.10 14.63
CA GLN A 79 -15.84 -18.73 13.57
C GLN A 79 -14.37 -18.92 14.01
N VAL A 80 -13.78 -17.96 14.70
CA VAL A 80 -12.44 -18.08 15.28
C VAL A 80 -12.39 -19.22 16.31
N ARG A 81 -13.39 -19.35 17.19
CA ARG A 81 -13.47 -20.45 18.17
C ARG A 81 -13.56 -21.81 17.48
N ARG A 82 -14.41 -21.95 16.45
CA ARG A 82 -14.55 -23.19 15.64
C ARG A 82 -13.26 -23.53 14.91
N HIS A 83 -12.56 -22.52 14.40
CA HIS A 83 -11.28 -22.67 13.71
C HIS A 83 -10.21 -23.20 14.64
N ARG A 84 -10.04 -22.58 15.83
CA ARG A 84 -9.11 -23.03 16.87
C ARG A 84 -9.45 -24.42 17.44
N ALA A 85 -10.74 -24.76 17.54
CA ALA A 85 -11.16 -26.09 17.99
C ALA A 85 -10.73 -27.24 17.05
N ARG A 86 -10.37 -26.91 15.80
CA ARG A 86 -9.77 -27.84 14.83
C ARG A 86 -8.23 -27.91 14.93
N GLY A 87 -7.63 -27.32 15.94
CA GLY A 87 -6.17 -27.27 16.11
C GLY A 87 -5.44 -26.30 15.19
N LYS A 88 -6.15 -25.33 14.60
CA LYS A 88 -5.59 -24.40 13.61
C LYS A 88 -5.36 -23.02 14.20
N LEU A 89 -4.28 -22.37 13.81
CA LEU A 89 -4.02 -20.97 14.07
C LEU A 89 -4.80 -20.08 13.10
N THR A 90 -5.26 -18.90 13.54
CA THR A 90 -5.82 -17.89 12.64
C THR A 90 -4.74 -17.34 11.70
N ALA A 91 -5.16 -16.71 10.59
CA ALA A 91 -4.21 -16.11 9.65
C ALA A 91 -3.23 -15.12 10.31
N ARG A 92 -3.71 -14.29 11.25
CA ARG A 92 -2.87 -13.34 11.99
C ARG A 92 -1.92 -14.00 12.97
N GLU A 93 -2.36 -15.04 13.68
CA GLU A 93 -1.48 -15.84 14.56
C GLU A 93 -0.40 -16.57 13.78
N ARG A 94 -0.71 -17.06 12.57
CA ARG A 94 0.28 -17.67 11.67
C ARG A 94 1.33 -16.65 11.24
N ILE A 95 0.92 -15.45 10.85
CA ILE A 95 1.84 -14.36 10.47
C ILE A 95 2.71 -13.96 11.65
N GLU A 96 2.13 -13.73 12.83
CA GLU A 96 2.86 -13.34 14.05
C GLU A 96 3.96 -14.34 14.41
N ARG A 97 3.69 -15.65 14.26
CA ARG A 97 4.68 -16.71 14.54
C ARG A 97 5.69 -16.92 13.41
N LEU A 98 5.35 -16.51 12.18
CA LEU A 98 6.24 -16.64 11.02
C LEU A 98 7.31 -15.56 10.99
N VAL A 99 6.93 -14.30 11.26
CA VAL A 99 7.85 -13.15 11.22
C VAL A 99 8.87 -13.18 12.36
N ASP A 100 9.96 -12.46 12.19
CA ASP A 100 10.98 -12.36 13.23
C ASP A 100 10.42 -11.64 14.47
N PRO A 101 10.66 -12.16 15.67
CA PRO A 101 10.19 -11.52 16.90
C PRO A 101 10.62 -10.06 16.99
N GLY A 102 9.67 -9.17 17.31
CA GLY A 102 9.90 -7.73 17.41
C GLY A 102 10.10 -7.01 16.07
N SER A 103 10.03 -7.70 14.93
CA SER A 103 10.07 -7.03 13.63
C SER A 103 8.70 -6.47 13.23
N ALA A 104 8.71 -5.36 12.49
CA ALA A 104 7.49 -4.77 11.97
C ALA A 104 6.85 -5.66 10.89
N PHE A 105 5.52 -5.68 10.86
CA PHE A 105 4.72 -6.22 9.76
C PHE A 105 3.92 -5.07 9.13
N LEU A 106 4.26 -4.70 7.90
CA LEU A 106 3.53 -3.69 7.13
C LEU A 106 2.33 -4.36 6.46
N GLU A 107 1.19 -4.36 7.15
CA GLU A 107 -0.06 -4.91 6.60
C GLU A 107 -0.56 -4.04 5.44
N LEU A 108 -0.91 -4.68 4.32
CA LEU A 108 -1.40 -4.03 3.10
C LEU A 108 -2.91 -4.13 3.02
N SER A 109 -3.57 -2.99 2.75
CA SER A 109 -5.01 -2.89 2.51
C SER A 109 -5.87 -3.65 3.54
N PRO A 110 -5.71 -3.41 4.86
CA PRO A 110 -6.47 -4.13 5.88
C PRO A 110 -7.99 -3.89 5.78
N LEU A 111 -8.42 -2.76 5.22
CA LEU A 111 -9.83 -2.40 5.00
C LEU A 111 -10.33 -2.73 3.59
N ALA A 112 -9.64 -3.60 2.84
CA ALA A 112 -10.14 -4.08 1.55
C ALA A 112 -11.52 -4.73 1.70
N ALA A 113 -12.43 -4.45 0.78
CA ALA A 113 -13.84 -4.86 0.78
C ALA A 113 -14.69 -4.27 1.92
N TRP A 114 -14.22 -3.24 2.63
CA TRP A 114 -15.05 -2.53 3.60
C TRP A 114 -16.32 -1.98 2.95
N ASP A 115 -17.48 -2.20 3.60
CA ASP A 115 -18.80 -1.81 3.09
C ASP A 115 -19.12 -2.37 1.69
N MET A 116 -18.56 -3.56 1.39
CA MET A 116 -18.85 -4.36 0.20
C MET A 116 -19.31 -5.76 0.63
N TYR A 117 -20.10 -6.42 -0.23
CA TYR A 117 -20.59 -7.77 0.02
C TYR A 117 -21.31 -7.93 1.39
N ASP A 118 -22.11 -6.95 1.78
CA ASP A 118 -22.80 -6.89 3.08
C ASP A 118 -21.84 -7.07 4.29
N ASN A 119 -20.59 -6.61 4.14
CA ASN A 119 -19.47 -6.80 5.09
C ASN A 119 -19.16 -8.26 5.44
N GLU A 120 -19.52 -9.22 4.57
CA GLU A 120 -19.25 -10.64 4.78
C GLU A 120 -17.79 -11.06 4.52
N ALA A 121 -16.98 -10.18 3.91
CA ALA A 121 -15.59 -10.44 3.56
C ALA A 121 -14.63 -9.38 4.15
N PRO A 122 -14.53 -9.26 5.50
CA PRO A 122 -13.60 -8.32 6.13
C PRO A 122 -12.16 -8.59 5.67
N SER A 123 -11.39 -7.52 5.44
CA SER A 123 -10.05 -7.57 4.84
C SER A 123 -9.99 -8.32 3.49
N ALA A 124 -11.13 -8.42 2.78
CA ALA A 124 -11.31 -9.26 1.59
C ALA A 124 -11.01 -10.76 1.85
N GLY A 125 -11.16 -11.26 3.08
CA GLY A 125 -10.91 -12.66 3.45
C GLY A 125 -9.45 -13.12 3.34
N ILE A 126 -8.51 -12.17 3.23
CA ILE A 126 -7.08 -12.47 3.07
C ILE A 126 -6.22 -11.38 3.75
N VAL A 127 -5.22 -11.78 4.50
CA VAL A 127 -4.24 -10.87 5.11
C VAL A 127 -2.98 -10.85 4.25
N THR A 128 -2.58 -9.67 3.81
CA THR A 128 -1.36 -9.48 3.00
C THR A 128 -0.47 -8.44 3.64
N GLY A 129 0.84 -8.59 3.52
CA GLY A 129 1.78 -7.62 4.06
C GLY A 129 3.22 -7.94 3.76
N ILE A 130 4.11 -7.01 4.13
CA ILE A 130 5.55 -7.18 4.08
C ILE A 130 6.04 -7.42 5.51
N GLY A 131 6.72 -8.53 5.73
CA GLY A 131 7.32 -8.89 7.01
C GLY A 131 8.77 -9.32 6.85
N ARG A 132 9.46 -9.51 7.96
CA ARG A 132 10.82 -10.03 7.98
C ARG A 132 10.83 -11.45 8.56
N VAL A 133 11.39 -12.39 7.79
CA VAL A 133 11.53 -13.80 8.18
C VAL A 133 13.01 -14.19 8.04
N CYS A 134 13.62 -14.64 9.13
CA CYS A 134 15.06 -14.95 9.18
C CYS A 134 15.95 -13.83 8.62
N GLY A 135 15.63 -12.57 8.97
CA GLY A 135 16.34 -11.38 8.54
C GLY A 135 16.03 -10.91 7.11
N ARG A 136 15.19 -11.63 6.36
CA ARG A 136 14.83 -11.32 4.96
C ARG A 136 13.43 -10.73 4.87
N GLU A 137 13.28 -9.66 4.11
CA GLU A 137 11.96 -9.09 3.78
C GLU A 137 11.24 -9.98 2.77
N VAL A 138 9.98 -10.29 3.05
CA VAL A 138 9.13 -11.18 2.26
C VAL A 138 7.72 -10.61 2.16
N VAL A 139 6.99 -10.96 1.11
CA VAL A 139 5.55 -10.73 1.03
C VAL A 139 4.84 -11.96 1.57
N ILE A 140 3.94 -11.76 2.52
CA ILE A 140 3.11 -12.81 3.12
C ILE A 140 1.68 -12.64 2.63
N ILE A 141 1.08 -13.73 2.18
CA ILE A 141 -0.29 -13.81 1.66
C ILE A 141 -0.99 -14.94 2.41
N ALA A 142 -1.87 -14.60 3.35
CA ALA A 142 -2.51 -15.56 4.25
C ALA A 142 -4.03 -15.55 4.10
N ASN A 143 -4.62 -16.66 3.66
CA ASN A 143 -6.07 -16.80 3.64
C ASN A 143 -6.63 -16.77 5.07
N ASP A 144 -7.70 -16.03 5.29
CA ASP A 144 -8.44 -16.08 6.56
C ASP A 144 -9.64 -17.04 6.42
N ALA A 145 -9.42 -18.30 6.81
CA ALA A 145 -10.45 -19.32 6.73
C ALA A 145 -11.62 -19.09 7.71
N THR A 146 -11.50 -18.16 8.66
CA THR A 146 -12.63 -17.73 9.50
C THR A 146 -13.64 -16.91 8.71
N VAL A 147 -13.21 -16.29 7.61
CA VAL A 147 -14.04 -15.51 6.68
C VAL A 147 -14.48 -16.40 5.54
N LYS A 148 -15.75 -16.86 5.57
CA LYS A 148 -16.35 -17.70 4.51
C LYS A 148 -15.47 -18.87 4.04
N GLY A 149 -14.75 -19.50 4.97
CA GLY A 149 -13.85 -20.62 4.66
C GLY A 149 -12.64 -20.25 3.80
N GLY A 150 -12.21 -18.99 3.79
CA GLY A 150 -11.10 -18.51 2.96
C GLY A 150 -11.41 -18.47 1.46
N THR A 151 -12.69 -18.42 1.07
CA THR A 151 -13.08 -18.33 -0.34
C THR A 151 -12.72 -16.98 -0.96
N TYR A 152 -12.42 -16.98 -2.25
CA TYR A 152 -12.01 -15.80 -3.01
C TYR A 152 -13.22 -15.06 -3.58
N TYR A 153 -13.47 -13.87 -3.05
CA TYR A 153 -14.33 -12.83 -3.64
C TYR A 153 -13.55 -12.04 -4.70
N PRO A 154 -14.19 -11.19 -5.51
CA PRO A 154 -13.47 -10.35 -6.47
C PRO A 154 -12.37 -9.48 -5.82
N MET A 155 -12.66 -8.90 -4.65
CA MET A 155 -11.65 -8.11 -3.91
C MET A 155 -10.55 -8.98 -3.30
N THR A 156 -10.79 -10.23 -2.96
CA THR A 156 -9.75 -11.18 -2.53
C THR A 156 -8.74 -11.41 -3.64
N VAL A 157 -9.22 -11.66 -4.86
CA VAL A 157 -8.37 -11.83 -6.06
C VAL A 157 -7.54 -10.56 -6.28
N LYS A 158 -8.18 -9.39 -6.31
CA LYS A 158 -7.50 -8.11 -6.53
C LYS A 158 -6.42 -7.84 -5.48
N LYS A 159 -6.68 -8.15 -4.20
CA LYS A 159 -5.72 -7.99 -3.11
C LYS A 159 -4.55 -8.96 -3.23
N HIS A 160 -4.81 -10.22 -3.60
CA HIS A 160 -3.76 -11.21 -3.85
C HIS A 160 -2.86 -10.76 -5.02
N LEU A 161 -3.44 -10.35 -6.14
CA LEU A 161 -2.71 -9.84 -7.30
C LEU A 161 -1.86 -8.62 -6.94
N ARG A 162 -2.39 -7.70 -6.12
CA ARG A 162 -1.62 -6.54 -5.66
C ARG A 162 -0.42 -6.96 -4.80
N ALA A 163 -0.57 -7.95 -3.92
CA ALA A 163 0.54 -8.46 -3.13
C ALA A 163 1.63 -9.09 -4.03
N GLN A 164 1.25 -9.85 -5.06
CA GLN A 164 2.20 -10.39 -6.04
C GLN A 164 2.88 -9.29 -6.86
N GLU A 165 2.16 -8.23 -7.25
CA GLU A 165 2.73 -7.06 -7.92
C GLU A 165 3.79 -6.38 -7.05
N ILE A 166 3.50 -6.18 -5.76
CA ILE A 166 4.45 -5.62 -4.79
C ILE A 166 5.69 -6.53 -4.65
N ALA A 167 5.49 -7.85 -4.60
CA ALA A 167 6.59 -8.81 -4.56
C ALA A 167 7.47 -8.70 -5.81
N GLU A 168 6.87 -8.63 -7.00
CA GLU A 168 7.56 -8.49 -8.27
C GLU A 168 8.39 -7.20 -8.35
N GLN A 169 7.75 -6.07 -8.06
CA GLN A 169 8.37 -4.75 -8.14
C GLN A 169 9.54 -4.58 -7.18
N ASN A 170 9.51 -5.29 -6.06
CA ASN A 170 10.48 -5.14 -4.97
C ASN A 170 11.38 -6.38 -4.80
N TRP A 171 11.27 -7.39 -5.65
CA TRP A 171 12.02 -8.64 -5.61
C TRP A 171 11.95 -9.35 -4.25
N LEU A 172 10.75 -9.43 -3.70
CA LEU A 172 10.49 -10.05 -2.41
C LEU A 172 9.96 -11.48 -2.61
N PRO A 173 10.52 -12.50 -1.92
CA PRO A 173 9.92 -13.82 -1.90
C PRO A 173 8.46 -13.76 -1.46
N CYS A 174 7.60 -14.60 -2.05
CA CYS A 174 6.21 -14.76 -1.65
C CYS A 174 6.07 -15.97 -0.73
N ILE A 175 5.37 -15.79 0.38
CA ILE A 175 4.96 -16.88 1.28
C ILE A 175 3.43 -16.93 1.29
N TYR A 176 2.87 -18.04 0.80
CA TYR A 176 1.44 -18.30 0.76
C TYR A 176 1.06 -19.20 1.93
N LEU A 177 0.33 -18.66 2.91
CA LEU A 177 -0.27 -19.44 4.00
C LEU A 177 -1.68 -19.84 3.56
N VAL A 178 -1.79 -21.03 2.96
CA VAL A 178 -2.98 -21.46 2.22
C VAL A 178 -3.99 -22.15 3.11
N ASP A 179 -5.21 -21.61 3.14
CA ASP A 179 -6.36 -22.18 3.86
C ASP A 179 -7.64 -21.68 3.18
N SER A 180 -7.98 -22.25 2.00
CA SER A 180 -8.98 -21.68 1.11
C SER A 180 -9.92 -22.70 0.51
N GLY A 181 -11.21 -22.40 0.54
CA GLY A 181 -12.25 -23.14 -0.17
C GLY A 181 -12.32 -22.90 -1.70
N GLY A 182 -11.40 -22.10 -2.26
CA GLY A 182 -11.41 -21.76 -3.70
C GLY A 182 -12.27 -20.54 -4.04
N ALA A 183 -12.76 -20.43 -5.26
CA ALA A 183 -13.56 -19.30 -5.73
C ALA A 183 -14.94 -19.25 -5.07
N PHE A 184 -15.43 -18.05 -4.73
CA PHE A 184 -16.78 -17.85 -4.25
C PHE A 184 -17.77 -18.00 -5.40
N LEU A 185 -18.41 -19.18 -5.50
CA LEU A 185 -19.22 -19.57 -6.64
C LEU A 185 -20.37 -18.60 -7.00
N PRO A 186 -21.08 -17.97 -6.05
CA PRO A 186 -22.14 -17.01 -6.39
C PRO A 186 -21.65 -15.81 -7.21
N LEU A 187 -20.36 -15.47 -7.14
CA LEU A 187 -19.73 -14.37 -7.89
C LEU A 187 -18.70 -14.88 -8.91
N GLN A 188 -18.85 -16.11 -9.42
CA GLN A 188 -17.86 -16.75 -10.28
C GLN A 188 -17.54 -15.95 -11.55
N ALA A 189 -18.49 -15.22 -12.10
CA ALA A 189 -18.29 -14.36 -13.27
C ALA A 189 -17.29 -13.23 -13.03
N ASP A 190 -17.24 -12.70 -11.79
CA ASP A 190 -16.36 -11.61 -11.38
C ASP A 190 -15.05 -12.11 -10.75
N VAL A 191 -14.85 -13.43 -10.67
CA VAL A 191 -13.67 -14.06 -10.06
C VAL A 191 -12.85 -14.85 -11.06
N PHE A 192 -13.45 -15.49 -12.07
CA PHE A 192 -12.81 -16.54 -12.86
C PHE A 192 -12.34 -16.12 -14.26
N PRO A 193 -13.19 -15.53 -15.19
CA PRO A 193 -12.92 -15.61 -16.62
C PRO A 193 -12.00 -14.52 -17.19
N ASP A 194 -11.80 -13.40 -16.49
CA ASP A 194 -11.10 -12.24 -17.05
C ASP A 194 -9.59 -12.26 -16.74
N ARG A 195 -8.85 -11.35 -17.37
CA ARG A 195 -7.40 -11.23 -17.30
C ARG A 195 -6.89 -11.06 -15.87
N GLU A 196 -7.50 -10.17 -15.09
CA GLU A 196 -7.10 -9.85 -13.71
C GLU A 196 -7.96 -10.64 -12.68
N HIS A 197 -8.37 -11.85 -13.05
CA HIS A 197 -9.13 -12.78 -12.22
C HIS A 197 -8.24 -13.90 -11.67
N PHE A 198 -8.85 -14.93 -11.14
CA PHE A 198 -8.20 -15.99 -10.35
C PHE A 198 -7.02 -16.66 -11.09
N GLY A 199 -7.15 -16.88 -12.40
CA GLY A 199 -6.08 -17.46 -13.23
C GLY A 199 -4.81 -16.61 -13.30
N ARG A 200 -4.93 -15.29 -13.11
CA ARG A 200 -3.79 -14.39 -13.10
C ARG A 200 -2.84 -14.63 -11.92
N ILE A 201 -3.35 -15.12 -10.79
CA ILE A 201 -2.54 -15.49 -9.62
C ILE A 201 -1.48 -16.52 -10.02
N PHE A 202 -1.88 -17.57 -10.74
CA PHE A 202 -1.00 -18.65 -11.15
C PHE A 202 -0.01 -18.21 -12.25
N TYR A 203 -0.49 -17.41 -13.20
CA TYR A 203 0.37 -16.79 -14.19
C TYR A 203 1.47 -15.96 -13.54
N ASN A 204 1.12 -15.11 -12.60
CA ASN A 204 2.08 -14.28 -11.88
C ASN A 204 3.06 -15.15 -11.08
N GLN A 205 2.58 -16.17 -10.37
CA GLN A 205 3.41 -17.08 -9.59
C GLN A 205 4.49 -17.75 -10.44
N ALA A 206 4.12 -18.30 -11.60
CA ALA A 206 5.07 -18.88 -12.53
C ALA A 206 6.09 -17.86 -13.05
N ARG A 207 5.64 -16.63 -13.34
CA ARG A 207 6.52 -15.55 -13.84
C ARG A 207 7.45 -15.02 -12.76
N LEU A 208 7.01 -14.96 -11.52
CA LEU A 208 7.83 -14.57 -10.37
C LEU A 208 8.95 -15.58 -10.13
N SER A 209 8.61 -16.87 -10.09
CA SER A 209 9.60 -17.95 -9.98
C SER A 209 10.62 -17.90 -11.13
N ALA A 210 10.16 -17.72 -12.38
CA ALA A 210 11.03 -17.59 -13.55
C ALA A 210 11.97 -16.36 -13.50
N LYS A 211 11.62 -15.32 -12.72
CA LYS A 211 12.49 -14.16 -12.44
C LYS A 211 13.43 -14.36 -11.27
N GLY A 212 13.41 -15.53 -10.63
CA GLY A 212 14.20 -15.83 -9.44
C GLY A 212 13.65 -15.23 -8.16
N ILE A 213 12.36 -14.89 -8.13
CA ILE A 213 11.64 -14.46 -6.94
C ILE A 213 10.99 -15.70 -6.30
N PRO A 214 11.50 -16.21 -5.16
CA PRO A 214 11.06 -17.46 -4.58
C PRO A 214 9.57 -17.46 -4.20
N GLN A 215 8.90 -18.59 -4.47
CA GLN A 215 7.50 -18.85 -4.19
C GLN A 215 7.39 -20.01 -3.21
N ILE A 216 6.91 -19.77 -2.00
CA ILE A 216 6.84 -20.77 -0.92
C ILE A 216 5.38 -20.90 -0.49
N ALA A 217 4.84 -22.12 -0.49
CA ALA A 217 3.49 -22.38 0.02
C ALA A 217 3.53 -23.20 1.32
N VAL A 218 2.63 -22.85 2.23
CA VAL A 218 2.37 -23.61 3.47
C VAL A 218 0.89 -23.93 3.51
N VAL A 219 0.54 -25.18 3.26
CA VAL A 219 -0.84 -25.66 3.17
C VAL A 219 -1.32 -26.07 4.54
N MET A 220 -2.15 -25.24 5.16
CA MET A 220 -2.62 -25.34 6.54
C MET A 220 -4.15 -25.56 6.62
N GLY A 221 -4.77 -25.79 5.49
CA GLY A 221 -6.19 -26.04 5.33
C GLY A 221 -6.52 -26.61 3.96
N PRO A 222 -7.79 -26.69 3.58
CA PRO A 222 -8.19 -27.16 2.26
C PRO A 222 -7.62 -26.24 1.18
N CYS A 223 -7.23 -26.82 0.07
CA CYS A 223 -6.73 -26.18 -1.13
C CYS A 223 -7.40 -26.88 -2.33
N THR A 224 -8.56 -26.38 -2.75
CA THR A 224 -9.47 -27.11 -3.65
C THR A 224 -9.57 -26.43 -5.02
N ALA A 225 -9.76 -27.24 -6.04
CA ALA A 225 -9.95 -26.83 -7.44
C ALA A 225 -8.78 -25.96 -7.96
N GLY A 226 -9.07 -24.80 -8.53
CA GLY A 226 -8.02 -23.87 -8.98
C GLY A 226 -7.05 -23.46 -7.88
N GLY A 227 -7.50 -23.37 -6.62
CA GLY A 227 -6.63 -23.07 -5.47
C GLY A 227 -5.50 -24.09 -5.26
N ALA A 228 -5.64 -25.33 -5.70
CA ALA A 228 -4.62 -26.36 -5.63
C ALA A 228 -3.35 -26.02 -6.42
N TYR A 229 -3.44 -25.12 -7.39
CA TYR A 229 -2.28 -24.66 -8.14
C TYR A 229 -1.36 -23.72 -7.35
N VAL A 230 -1.85 -23.02 -6.32
CA VAL A 230 -0.97 -22.19 -5.48
C VAL A 230 0.18 -23.01 -4.89
N PRO A 231 -0.06 -24.10 -4.12
CA PRO A 231 1.01 -24.94 -3.66
C PRO A 231 1.72 -25.73 -4.78
N ALA A 232 0.97 -26.27 -5.74
CA ALA A 232 1.56 -27.11 -6.80
C ALA A 232 2.49 -26.37 -7.77
N MET A 233 2.43 -25.03 -7.80
CA MET A 233 3.28 -24.16 -8.62
C MET A 233 4.28 -23.35 -7.79
N SER A 234 4.34 -23.56 -6.47
CA SER A 234 5.37 -22.98 -5.63
C SER A 234 6.71 -23.71 -5.81
N ASP A 235 7.81 -23.00 -5.55
CA ASP A 235 9.15 -23.58 -5.64
C ASP A 235 9.37 -24.61 -4.53
N GLU A 236 8.80 -24.36 -3.33
CA GLU A 236 8.77 -25.31 -2.22
C GLU A 236 7.41 -25.25 -1.50
N THR A 237 6.90 -26.43 -1.12
CA THR A 237 5.59 -26.58 -0.49
C THR A 237 5.66 -27.41 0.78
N VAL A 238 5.12 -26.84 1.87
CA VAL A 238 4.90 -27.51 3.17
C VAL A 238 3.42 -27.84 3.32
N ILE A 239 3.09 -29.02 3.83
CA ILE A 239 1.69 -29.42 4.08
C ILE A 239 1.51 -29.95 5.50
N VAL A 240 0.44 -29.51 6.18
CA VAL A 240 0.11 -29.92 7.56
C VAL A 240 -0.79 -31.14 7.55
N GLN A 241 -0.41 -32.18 8.29
CA GLN A 241 -1.18 -33.40 8.47
C GLN A 241 -2.56 -33.12 9.09
N GLY A 242 -3.60 -33.76 8.55
CA GLY A 242 -4.96 -33.75 9.09
C GLY A 242 -5.77 -32.47 8.85
N THR A 243 -5.10 -31.36 8.50
CA THR A 243 -5.75 -30.09 8.18
C THR A 243 -5.47 -29.60 6.75
N GLY A 244 -4.24 -29.79 6.27
CA GLY A 244 -3.83 -29.43 4.92
C GLY A 244 -4.23 -30.47 3.89
N HIS A 245 -4.93 -30.04 2.83
CA HIS A 245 -5.36 -30.94 1.76
C HIS A 245 -5.21 -30.23 0.40
N ILE A 246 -4.68 -30.94 -0.59
CA ILE A 246 -4.55 -30.44 -1.97
C ILE A 246 -5.26 -31.40 -2.91
N PHE A 247 -6.28 -30.95 -3.63
CA PHE A 247 -6.93 -31.74 -4.66
C PHE A 247 -7.70 -30.87 -5.66
N LEU A 248 -7.71 -31.27 -6.92
CA LEU A 248 -8.49 -30.59 -7.97
C LEU A 248 -9.98 -30.84 -7.80
N GLY A 249 -10.37 -32.02 -7.35
CA GLY A 249 -11.74 -32.39 -7.01
C GLY A 249 -11.80 -32.99 -5.61
N GLY A 250 -12.52 -32.34 -4.70
CA GLY A 250 -12.70 -32.87 -3.33
C GLY A 250 -13.55 -34.13 -3.27
N PRO A 251 -13.60 -34.83 -2.10
CA PRO A 251 -14.32 -36.10 -1.94
C PRO A 251 -15.76 -36.10 -2.47
N PRO A 252 -16.58 -35.03 -2.30
CA PRO A 252 -17.93 -35.02 -2.88
C PRO A 252 -17.95 -35.06 -4.40
N LEU A 253 -16.97 -34.39 -5.06
CA LEU A 253 -16.88 -34.41 -6.53
C LEU A 253 -16.36 -35.76 -7.03
N VAL A 254 -15.42 -36.39 -6.36
CA VAL A 254 -14.92 -37.74 -6.65
C VAL A 254 -16.09 -38.75 -6.58
N LYS A 255 -16.84 -38.70 -5.47
CA LYS A 255 -18.02 -39.59 -5.31
C LYS A 255 -19.05 -39.38 -6.42
N ALA A 256 -19.34 -38.14 -6.80
CA ALA A 256 -20.29 -37.83 -7.88
C ALA A 256 -19.80 -38.28 -9.26
N ALA A 257 -18.49 -38.21 -9.52
CA ALA A 257 -17.91 -38.51 -10.83
C ALA A 257 -17.59 -40.00 -11.03
N THR A 258 -17.13 -40.69 -10.00
CA THR A 258 -16.60 -42.07 -10.08
C THR A 258 -17.37 -43.08 -9.21
N GLY A 259 -18.18 -42.60 -8.26
CA GLY A 259 -18.82 -43.42 -7.23
C GLY A 259 -17.91 -43.84 -6.08
N GLU A 260 -16.64 -43.43 -6.09
CA GLU A 260 -15.65 -43.76 -5.07
C GLU A 260 -15.87 -42.95 -3.78
N GLU A 261 -15.88 -43.62 -2.64
CA GLU A 261 -15.91 -42.97 -1.32
C GLU A 261 -14.50 -42.90 -0.74
N VAL A 262 -13.99 -41.72 -0.59
CA VAL A 262 -12.63 -41.47 -0.10
C VAL A 262 -12.61 -40.33 0.92
N SER A 263 -11.76 -40.44 1.95
CA SER A 263 -11.55 -39.34 2.89
C SER A 263 -10.70 -38.23 2.25
N ALA A 264 -10.78 -37.01 2.78
CA ALA A 264 -9.93 -35.91 2.30
C ALA A 264 -8.44 -36.20 2.51
N GLU A 265 -8.08 -36.85 3.64
CA GLU A 265 -6.71 -37.22 3.96
C GLU A 265 -6.17 -38.30 2.99
N ASP A 266 -6.96 -39.30 2.67
CA ASP A 266 -6.55 -40.36 1.72
C ASP A 266 -6.54 -39.88 0.28
N LEU A 267 -7.37 -38.88 -0.07
CA LEU A 267 -7.41 -38.32 -1.42
C LEU A 267 -6.25 -37.36 -1.70
N GLY A 268 -5.93 -36.48 -0.75
CA GLY A 268 -4.95 -35.42 -0.97
C GLY A 268 -4.42 -34.80 0.32
N GLY A 269 -4.22 -35.60 1.35
CA GLY A 269 -3.62 -35.19 2.60
C GLY A 269 -2.09 -35.17 2.57
N ALA A 270 -1.49 -34.83 3.71
CA ALA A 270 -0.06 -34.61 3.82
C ALA A 270 0.78 -35.84 3.44
N TYR A 271 0.40 -37.03 3.90
CA TYR A 271 1.13 -38.27 3.57
C TYR A 271 1.10 -38.56 2.07
N VAL A 272 -0.07 -38.42 1.44
CA VAL A 272 -0.23 -38.66 -0.01
C VAL A 272 0.69 -37.74 -0.80
N HIS A 273 0.73 -36.46 -0.47
CA HIS A 273 1.46 -35.48 -1.27
C HIS A 273 2.96 -35.44 -0.99
N THR A 274 3.41 -35.86 0.18
CA THR A 274 4.84 -35.90 0.51
C THR A 274 5.50 -37.26 0.20
N HIS A 275 4.74 -38.38 0.19
CA HIS A 275 5.32 -39.73 0.03
C HIS A 275 4.93 -40.41 -1.28
N ILE A 276 3.77 -40.08 -1.87
CA ILE A 276 3.23 -40.79 -3.04
C ILE A 276 3.29 -39.92 -4.29
N SER A 277 2.64 -38.75 -4.27
CA SER A 277 2.48 -37.90 -5.45
C SER A 277 3.63 -36.92 -5.68
N GLY A 278 4.34 -36.54 -4.62
CA GLY A 278 5.40 -35.53 -4.69
C GLY A 278 4.92 -34.10 -4.95
N VAL A 279 3.65 -33.78 -4.71
CA VAL A 279 3.09 -32.43 -4.88
C VAL A 279 3.55 -31.49 -3.76
N ALA A 280 3.86 -32.02 -2.59
CA ALA A 280 4.44 -31.27 -1.48
C ALA A 280 5.80 -31.84 -1.08
N ASP A 281 6.71 -30.97 -0.65
CA ASP A 281 8.10 -31.32 -0.37
C ASP A 281 8.32 -31.62 1.12
N HIS A 282 7.55 -31.00 1.99
CA HIS A 282 7.75 -31.09 3.44
C HIS A 282 6.46 -31.45 4.18
N PHE A 283 6.56 -32.47 5.03
CA PHE A 283 5.50 -32.91 5.91
C PHE A 283 5.60 -32.18 7.25
N ALA A 284 4.49 -31.65 7.76
CA ALA A 284 4.40 -31.03 9.08
C ALA A 284 3.23 -31.62 9.87
N ARG A 285 3.40 -31.74 11.22
CA ARG A 285 2.37 -32.29 12.11
C ARG A 285 1.43 -31.22 12.67
N SER A 286 1.84 -29.96 12.62
CA SER A 286 1.06 -28.83 13.14
C SER A 286 1.36 -27.55 12.37
N ASP A 287 0.52 -26.52 12.56
CA ASP A 287 0.76 -25.17 12.04
C ASP A 287 2.14 -24.63 12.49
N GLU A 288 2.52 -24.82 13.75
CA GLU A 288 3.79 -24.36 14.30
C GLU A 288 5.01 -25.04 13.64
N GLU A 289 4.94 -26.36 13.42
CA GLU A 289 6.01 -27.08 12.73
C GLU A 289 6.12 -26.63 11.28
N ALA A 290 5.00 -26.44 10.61
CA ALA A 290 4.97 -25.94 9.22
C ALA A 290 5.59 -24.54 9.10
N LEU A 291 5.29 -23.63 10.02
CA LEU A 291 5.91 -22.31 10.07
C LEU A 291 7.41 -22.38 10.36
N SER A 292 7.85 -23.30 11.23
CA SER A 292 9.27 -23.53 11.48
C SER A 292 10.01 -24.04 10.25
N ILE A 293 9.41 -24.97 9.50
CA ILE A 293 9.95 -25.47 8.22
C ILE A 293 10.03 -24.33 7.20
N CYS A 294 8.95 -23.52 7.07
CA CYS A 294 8.95 -22.35 6.19
C CYS A 294 10.07 -21.36 6.53
N ARG A 295 10.30 -21.08 7.81
CA ARG A 295 11.44 -20.25 8.25
C ARG A 295 12.79 -20.85 7.83
N SER A 296 12.94 -22.17 7.92
CA SER A 296 14.16 -22.86 7.47
C SER A 296 14.35 -22.74 5.96
N ILE A 297 13.28 -22.85 5.17
CA ILE A 297 13.32 -22.62 3.71
C ILE A 297 13.81 -21.21 3.42
N VAL A 298 13.22 -20.19 4.07
CA VAL A 298 13.63 -18.79 3.88
C VAL A 298 15.08 -18.56 4.29
N ALA A 299 15.56 -19.18 5.36
CA ALA A 299 16.97 -19.10 5.78
C ALA A 299 17.93 -19.65 4.71
N ASN A 300 17.50 -20.67 3.96
CA ASN A 300 18.30 -21.31 2.90
C ASN A 300 18.31 -20.53 1.56
N LEU A 301 17.45 -19.52 1.40
CA LEU A 301 17.43 -18.70 0.17
C LEU A 301 18.70 -17.82 0.00
N GLY A 302 19.62 -17.86 0.96
CA GLY A 302 20.84 -17.06 0.93
C GLY A 302 20.61 -15.58 1.27
N ARG A 303 21.65 -14.76 1.08
CA ARG A 303 21.57 -13.32 1.38
C ARG A 303 21.15 -12.54 0.14
N THR A 304 20.19 -11.62 0.30
CA THR A 304 19.91 -10.59 -0.70
C THR A 304 20.94 -9.47 -0.55
N THR A 305 21.69 -9.19 -1.62
CA THR A 305 22.59 -8.03 -1.64
C THR A 305 21.79 -6.84 -2.16
N LYS A 306 21.44 -5.93 -1.26
CA LYS A 306 20.85 -4.65 -1.66
C LYS A 306 21.89 -3.81 -2.39
N SER A 307 21.57 -3.34 -3.60
CA SER A 307 22.48 -2.54 -4.43
C SER A 307 21.89 -1.16 -4.67
N TYR A 308 22.48 -0.16 -4.03
CA TYR A 308 22.14 1.26 -4.22
C TYR A 308 23.41 2.12 -4.16
N PRO A 309 23.46 3.25 -4.91
CA PRO A 309 24.69 4.02 -5.11
C PRO A 309 25.00 5.02 -3.98
N TRP A 310 24.24 5.02 -2.89
CA TRP A 310 24.37 5.96 -1.79
C TRP A 310 24.34 5.25 -0.43
N PRO A 311 24.99 5.81 0.61
CA PRO A 311 25.00 5.23 1.95
C PRO A 311 23.65 5.44 2.66
N VAL A 312 23.24 4.47 3.46
CA VAL A 312 22.18 4.61 4.45
C VAL A 312 22.82 5.09 5.75
N ALA A 313 22.37 6.24 6.25
CA ALA A 313 22.84 6.79 7.52
C ALA A 313 22.13 6.14 8.71
N PRO A 314 22.66 6.22 9.93
CA PRO A 314 21.90 5.92 11.12
C PRO A 314 20.62 6.78 11.18
N PRO A 315 19.46 6.19 11.57
CA PRO A 315 18.23 6.94 11.72
C PRO A 315 18.36 8.05 12.77
N GLU A 316 17.81 9.22 12.48
CA GLU A 316 17.76 10.35 13.40
C GLU A 316 16.30 10.81 13.58
N PRO A 317 15.81 11.06 14.80
CA PRO A 317 14.45 11.56 14.98
C PRO A 317 14.32 12.96 14.38
N PRO A 318 13.11 13.37 13.97
CA PRO A 318 12.82 14.78 13.67
C PRO A 318 13.16 15.68 14.88
N LEU A 319 13.46 16.94 14.59
CA LEU A 319 13.75 17.95 15.63
C LEU A 319 12.49 18.34 16.41
N TYR A 320 11.31 18.34 15.72
CA TYR A 320 10.02 18.72 16.27
C TYR A 320 9.23 17.47 16.67
N ASP A 321 8.28 17.65 17.61
CA ASP A 321 7.42 16.58 18.08
C ASP A 321 6.59 16.00 16.92
N PRO A 322 6.73 14.71 16.59
CA PRO A 322 5.96 14.09 15.53
C PRO A 322 4.43 14.15 15.75
N GLU A 323 3.94 14.21 16.99
CA GLU A 323 2.49 14.33 17.27
C GLU A 323 1.90 15.66 16.81
N GLU A 324 2.71 16.70 16.59
CA GLU A 324 2.24 17.97 16.03
C GLU A 324 1.63 17.81 14.62
N ILE A 325 1.95 16.71 13.92
CA ILE A 325 1.38 16.40 12.59
C ILE A 325 -0.15 16.42 12.59
N TYR A 326 -0.77 16.05 13.70
CA TYR A 326 -2.22 16.06 13.83
C TYR A 326 -2.86 17.46 13.80
N GLY A 327 -2.12 18.50 14.19
CA GLY A 327 -2.63 19.88 14.25
C GLY A 327 -2.29 20.74 13.05
N ILE A 328 -1.48 20.24 12.10
CA ILE A 328 -0.99 21.01 10.96
C ILE A 328 -2.03 21.05 9.83
N VAL A 329 -2.71 19.94 9.54
CA VAL A 329 -3.61 19.84 8.39
C VAL A 329 -5.02 20.35 8.77
N PRO A 330 -5.53 21.36 8.05
CA PRO A 330 -6.89 21.86 8.30
C PRO A 330 -7.96 20.82 7.98
N PRO A 331 -9.13 20.84 8.66
CA PRO A 331 -10.28 19.98 8.34
C PRO A 331 -10.82 20.18 6.91
N ASP A 332 -10.76 21.40 6.41
CA ASP A 332 -11.16 21.73 5.04
C ASP A 332 -9.95 21.70 4.12
N TYR A 333 -9.91 20.72 3.20
CA TYR A 333 -8.84 20.55 2.22
C TYR A 333 -8.62 21.76 1.29
N ARG A 334 -9.56 22.72 1.26
CA ARG A 334 -9.42 23.97 0.50
C ARG A 334 -8.59 25.03 1.24
N GLN A 335 -8.41 24.87 2.54
CA GLN A 335 -7.52 25.73 3.31
C GLN A 335 -6.06 25.31 3.06
N SER A 336 -5.24 26.30 2.73
CA SER A 336 -3.81 26.06 2.52
C SER A 336 -3.05 26.03 3.85
N PHE A 337 -2.03 25.19 3.91
CA PHE A 337 -1.01 25.17 4.96
C PHE A 337 0.36 24.99 4.31
N ASP A 338 1.43 25.36 5.00
CA ASP A 338 2.78 25.13 4.48
C ASP A 338 3.17 23.66 4.69
N VAL A 339 3.34 22.93 3.59
CA VAL A 339 3.70 21.50 3.63
C VAL A 339 5.08 21.26 4.21
N ARG A 340 5.95 22.28 4.31
CA ARG A 340 7.25 22.17 4.97
C ARG A 340 7.11 21.82 6.46
N GLU A 341 6.01 22.22 7.09
CA GLU A 341 5.71 21.84 8.47
C GLU A 341 5.51 20.33 8.64
N LEU A 342 4.87 19.66 7.66
CA LEU A 342 4.79 18.20 7.66
C LEU A 342 6.15 17.56 7.36
N ILE A 343 6.86 18.07 6.36
CA ILE A 343 8.20 17.57 6.00
C ILE A 343 9.13 17.61 7.22
N ALA A 344 9.10 18.70 7.99
CA ALA A 344 9.92 18.86 9.18
C ALA A 344 9.66 17.81 10.29
N ARG A 345 8.47 17.19 10.30
CA ARG A 345 8.10 16.12 11.27
C ARG A 345 8.26 14.71 10.71
N LEU A 346 8.62 14.60 9.43
CA LEU A 346 8.82 13.31 8.77
C LEU A 346 10.30 12.98 8.53
N VAL A 347 11.14 13.98 8.31
CA VAL A 347 12.52 13.79 7.88
C VAL A 347 13.51 13.82 9.04
N ASP A 348 14.64 13.15 8.88
CA ASP A 348 15.70 13.02 9.86
C ASP A 348 16.29 14.39 10.22
N GLY A 349 16.32 14.71 11.53
CA GLY A 349 16.81 15.98 12.06
C GLY A 349 16.08 17.22 11.51
N SER A 350 14.86 17.02 10.93
CA SER A 350 14.11 18.07 10.23
C SER A 350 14.91 18.77 9.11
N ARG A 351 15.97 18.13 8.60
CA ARG A 351 16.84 18.69 7.56
C ARG A 351 16.28 18.46 6.16
N PHE A 352 16.19 19.53 5.40
CA PHE A 352 15.63 19.50 4.05
C PHE A 352 16.39 20.44 3.11
N HIS A 353 16.99 19.89 2.07
CA HIS A 353 17.65 20.67 1.03
C HIS A 353 16.65 21.00 -0.07
N GLU A 354 15.99 22.15 0.05
CA GLU A 354 14.96 22.58 -0.89
C GLU A 354 15.54 22.96 -2.25
N PHE A 355 14.95 22.39 -3.30
CA PHE A 355 15.30 22.65 -4.69
C PHE A 355 14.43 23.76 -5.26
N LYS A 356 15.05 24.80 -5.81
CA LYS A 356 14.36 25.98 -6.41
C LYS A 356 13.29 26.57 -5.47
N ALA A 357 13.66 26.87 -4.23
CA ALA A 357 12.73 27.38 -3.22
C ALA A 357 11.95 28.64 -3.66
N ALA A 358 12.60 29.53 -4.42
CA ALA A 358 12.01 30.79 -4.90
C ALA A 358 11.23 30.66 -6.23
N PHE A 359 11.19 29.48 -6.87
CA PHE A 359 10.53 29.27 -8.16
C PHE A 359 9.48 28.17 -8.05
N GLY A 360 8.28 28.37 -8.60
CA GLY A 360 7.18 27.41 -8.54
C GLY A 360 6.82 27.05 -7.09
N THR A 361 6.56 28.04 -6.26
CA THR A 361 6.42 27.93 -4.79
C THR A 361 5.23 27.10 -4.31
N THR A 362 4.28 26.83 -5.19
CA THR A 362 3.13 25.95 -4.90
C THR A 362 3.46 24.45 -4.99
N LEU A 363 4.71 24.13 -5.34
CA LEU A 363 5.27 22.78 -5.26
C LEU A 363 6.61 22.85 -4.52
N VAL A 364 6.72 22.13 -3.41
CA VAL A 364 7.97 21.99 -2.64
C VAL A 364 8.68 20.73 -3.12
N CYS A 365 9.93 20.88 -3.55
CA CYS A 365 10.79 19.79 -3.96
C CYS A 365 12.12 19.87 -3.21
N GLY A 366 12.66 18.76 -2.75
CA GLY A 366 13.97 18.77 -2.08
C GLY A 366 14.45 17.38 -1.64
N PHE A 367 15.70 17.32 -1.24
CA PHE A 367 16.35 16.13 -0.73
C PHE A 367 16.35 16.10 0.79
N ALA A 368 16.09 14.91 1.33
CA ALA A 368 16.10 14.65 2.77
C ALA A 368 16.51 13.21 3.06
N ARG A 369 16.47 12.83 4.34
CA ARG A 369 16.54 11.44 4.78
C ARG A 369 15.30 11.07 5.57
N ILE A 370 14.83 9.83 5.40
CA ILE A 370 13.78 9.23 6.22
C ILE A 370 14.34 7.93 6.80
N MET A 371 14.48 7.84 8.11
CA MET A 371 15.07 6.69 8.80
C MET A 371 16.43 6.28 8.18
N GLY A 372 17.27 7.27 7.86
CA GLY A 372 18.58 7.10 7.25
C GLY A 372 18.59 6.96 5.72
N TYR A 373 17.49 6.63 5.09
CA TYR A 373 17.38 6.48 3.63
C TYR A 373 17.31 7.85 2.95
N PRO A 374 18.15 8.15 1.94
CA PRO A 374 18.01 9.36 1.15
C PRO A 374 16.76 9.30 0.29
N VAL A 375 16.02 10.40 0.23
CA VAL A 375 14.77 10.55 -0.53
C VAL A 375 14.72 11.90 -1.23
N GLY A 376 14.05 11.93 -2.39
CA GLY A 376 13.56 13.15 -3.02
C GLY A 376 12.09 13.33 -2.69
N ILE A 377 11.73 14.43 -2.03
CA ILE A 377 10.35 14.74 -1.67
C ILE A 377 9.76 15.69 -2.70
N VAL A 378 8.56 15.40 -3.18
CA VAL A 378 7.72 16.26 -4.03
C VAL A 378 6.40 16.45 -3.31
N ALA A 379 6.12 17.67 -2.85
CA ALA A 379 4.99 17.96 -1.99
C ALA A 379 4.17 19.13 -2.51
N ASN A 380 2.84 18.99 -2.55
CA ASN A 380 1.97 20.10 -2.91
C ASN A 380 1.92 21.15 -1.81
N ASN A 381 2.03 22.42 -2.22
CA ASN A 381 1.88 23.60 -1.36
C ASN A 381 0.83 24.57 -1.97
N GLY A 382 -0.15 24.01 -2.67
CA GLY A 382 -1.19 24.74 -3.38
C GLY A 382 -1.48 24.18 -4.78
N ILE A 383 -2.15 24.99 -5.60
CA ILE A 383 -2.53 24.66 -6.98
C ILE A 383 -1.27 24.54 -7.85
N LEU A 384 -1.25 23.63 -8.82
CA LEU A 384 -0.15 23.50 -9.77
C LEU A 384 -0.25 24.51 -10.89
N PHE A 385 0.77 25.37 -11.00
CA PHE A 385 1.01 26.28 -12.10
C PHE A 385 2.06 25.70 -13.07
N SER A 386 2.25 26.34 -14.22
CA SER A 386 3.22 25.94 -15.25
C SER A 386 4.65 25.84 -14.68
N GLU A 387 5.09 26.83 -13.89
CA GLU A 387 6.40 26.86 -13.26
C GLU A 387 6.56 25.74 -12.21
N SER A 388 5.50 25.43 -11.44
CA SER A 388 5.50 24.34 -10.47
C SER A 388 5.64 22.99 -11.16
N ALA A 389 4.92 22.78 -12.27
CA ALA A 389 5.02 21.56 -13.08
C ALA A 389 6.42 21.38 -13.70
N VAL A 390 7.02 22.44 -14.21
CA VAL A 390 8.39 22.41 -14.77
C VAL A 390 9.43 22.16 -13.67
N LYS A 391 9.27 22.76 -12.49
CA LYS A 391 10.12 22.47 -11.30
C LYS A 391 10.04 20.99 -10.93
N GLY A 392 8.82 20.45 -10.82
CA GLY A 392 8.58 19.04 -10.48
C GLY A 392 9.20 18.10 -11.51
N ALA A 393 8.99 18.34 -12.80
CA ALA A 393 9.56 17.54 -13.88
C ALA A 393 11.10 17.52 -13.81
N HIS A 394 11.74 18.66 -13.58
CA HIS A 394 13.21 18.75 -13.45
C HIS A 394 13.71 18.00 -12.21
N PHE A 395 13.05 18.18 -11.07
CA PHE A 395 13.46 17.54 -9.82
C PHE A 395 13.33 16.00 -9.89
N ILE A 396 12.24 15.50 -10.47
CA ILE A 396 12.02 14.06 -10.68
C ILE A 396 13.13 13.46 -11.55
N GLN A 397 13.53 14.16 -12.62
CA GLN A 397 14.65 13.71 -13.48
C GLN A 397 15.98 13.69 -12.70
N LEU A 398 16.24 14.68 -11.85
CA LEU A 398 17.44 14.67 -10.99
C LEU A 398 17.45 13.47 -10.05
N CYS A 399 16.32 13.16 -9.39
CA CYS A 399 16.20 11.98 -8.53
C CYS A 399 16.41 10.69 -9.32
N ALA A 400 15.81 10.59 -10.50
CA ALA A 400 15.95 9.44 -11.39
C ALA A 400 17.42 9.21 -11.79
N LYS A 401 18.13 10.24 -12.19
CA LYS A 401 19.58 10.16 -12.54
C LYS A 401 20.47 9.79 -11.36
N ARG A 402 20.12 10.24 -10.15
CA ARG A 402 20.84 9.93 -8.91
C ARG A 402 20.39 8.64 -8.25
N LYS A 403 19.41 7.94 -8.84
CA LYS A 403 18.79 6.71 -8.29
C LYS A 403 18.21 6.90 -6.88
N VAL A 404 17.75 8.11 -6.55
CA VAL A 404 17.16 8.46 -5.26
C VAL A 404 15.65 8.16 -5.30
N PRO A 405 15.12 7.39 -4.34
CA PRO A 405 13.67 7.16 -4.22
C PRO A 405 12.88 8.44 -4.09
N LEU A 406 11.69 8.47 -4.66
CA LEU A 406 10.77 9.61 -4.64
C LEU A 406 9.63 9.40 -3.64
N VAL A 407 9.34 10.41 -2.84
CA VAL A 407 8.19 10.47 -1.94
C VAL A 407 7.30 11.62 -2.38
N PHE A 408 6.04 11.32 -2.70
CA PHE A 408 5.02 12.30 -3.07
C PHE A 408 4.09 12.52 -1.89
N LEU A 409 4.05 13.75 -1.37
CA LEU A 409 3.05 14.19 -0.39
C LEU A 409 1.96 14.95 -1.14
N GLN A 410 0.84 14.26 -1.37
CA GLN A 410 -0.18 14.71 -2.28
C GLN A 410 -1.32 15.44 -1.55
N ASN A 411 -1.44 16.74 -1.82
CA ASN A 411 -2.59 17.58 -1.45
C ASN A 411 -2.88 18.52 -2.63
N ILE A 412 -3.47 17.95 -3.69
CA ILE A 412 -3.67 18.64 -4.96
C ILE A 412 -5.15 18.85 -5.26
N THR A 413 -5.53 20.11 -5.49
CA THR A 413 -6.85 20.51 -5.95
C THR A 413 -6.99 20.54 -7.48
N GLY A 414 -5.87 20.52 -8.20
CA GLY A 414 -5.80 20.49 -9.66
C GLY A 414 -4.69 21.37 -10.23
N PHE A 415 -4.56 21.35 -11.54
CA PHE A 415 -3.83 22.38 -12.27
C PHE A 415 -4.65 23.65 -12.36
N MET A 416 -3.98 24.80 -12.41
CA MET A 416 -4.67 26.08 -12.59
C MET A 416 -5.38 26.13 -13.94
N VAL A 417 -6.58 26.68 -13.95
CA VAL A 417 -7.43 26.80 -15.14
C VAL A 417 -7.68 28.28 -15.49
N GLY A 418 -7.97 28.56 -16.74
CA GLY A 418 -8.31 29.89 -17.22
C GLY A 418 -7.56 30.25 -18.50
N VAL A 419 -8.11 31.22 -19.27
CA VAL A 419 -7.62 31.61 -20.61
C VAL A 419 -6.13 31.90 -20.59
N ARG A 420 -5.66 32.69 -19.63
CA ARG A 420 -4.25 33.05 -19.50
C ARG A 420 -3.35 31.81 -19.35
N TYR A 421 -3.70 30.88 -18.49
CA TYR A 421 -2.89 29.69 -18.20
C TYR A 421 -2.86 28.71 -19.38
N GLU A 422 -3.98 28.57 -20.07
CA GLU A 422 -4.04 27.78 -21.32
C GLU A 422 -3.14 28.39 -22.41
N GLN A 423 -3.17 29.71 -22.58
CA GLN A 423 -2.31 30.42 -23.53
C GLN A 423 -0.82 30.35 -23.14
N GLU A 424 -0.49 30.36 -21.86
CA GLU A 424 0.86 30.15 -21.32
C GLU A 424 1.31 28.70 -21.47
N GLY A 425 0.43 27.76 -21.81
CA GLY A 425 0.73 26.37 -22.11
C GLY A 425 0.73 25.45 -20.89
N ILE A 426 -0.17 25.66 -19.93
CA ILE A 426 -0.32 24.81 -18.73
C ILE A 426 -0.45 23.32 -19.09
N ALA A 427 -1.17 22.96 -20.15
CA ALA A 427 -1.32 21.60 -20.61
C ALA A 427 0.03 20.95 -20.98
N LYS A 428 0.90 21.66 -21.73
CA LYS A 428 2.22 21.12 -22.10
C LYS A 428 3.17 21.05 -20.89
N HIS A 429 3.10 22.02 -19.98
CA HIS A 429 3.95 22.04 -18.79
C HIS A 429 3.52 20.98 -17.77
N GLY A 430 2.21 20.81 -17.58
CA GLY A 430 1.65 19.71 -16.80
C GLY A 430 2.04 18.33 -17.35
N ALA A 431 1.93 18.16 -18.67
CA ALA A 431 2.32 16.93 -19.36
C ALA A 431 3.81 16.58 -19.15
N LYS A 432 4.72 17.57 -19.03
CA LYS A 432 6.13 17.31 -18.71
C LYS A 432 6.28 16.65 -17.35
N MET A 433 5.58 17.14 -16.33
CA MET A 433 5.62 16.54 -14.99
C MET A 433 5.03 15.12 -14.97
N VAL A 434 3.87 14.95 -15.63
CA VAL A 434 3.22 13.64 -15.77
C VAL A 434 4.15 12.64 -16.49
N THR A 435 4.83 13.06 -17.57
CA THR A 435 5.79 12.23 -18.29
C THR A 435 7.00 11.88 -17.40
N ALA A 436 7.52 12.86 -16.64
CA ALA A 436 8.63 12.62 -15.75
C ALA A 436 8.28 11.58 -14.66
N VAL A 437 7.10 11.68 -14.06
CA VAL A 437 6.60 10.69 -13.08
C VAL A 437 6.45 9.30 -13.70
N ALA A 438 5.86 9.23 -14.91
CA ALA A 438 5.62 7.97 -15.60
C ALA A 438 6.92 7.23 -15.96
N CYS A 439 7.95 7.97 -16.39
CA CYS A 439 9.22 7.41 -16.88
C CYS A 439 10.30 7.24 -15.80
N ALA A 440 10.08 7.74 -14.58
CA ALA A 440 11.04 7.56 -13.49
C ALA A 440 10.96 6.13 -12.94
N GLU A 441 12.07 5.38 -13.06
CA GLU A 441 12.19 3.97 -12.63
C GLU A 441 12.65 3.82 -11.17
N VAL A 442 13.01 4.92 -10.50
CA VAL A 442 13.30 4.88 -9.06
C VAL A 442 12.06 4.49 -8.26
N PRO A 443 12.22 3.85 -7.10
CA PRO A 443 11.08 3.59 -6.21
C PRO A 443 10.30 4.86 -5.92
N LYS A 444 8.99 4.83 -6.12
CA LYS A 444 8.06 5.94 -5.88
C LYS A 444 7.08 5.55 -4.78
N PHE A 445 6.86 6.45 -3.83
CA PHE A 445 5.92 6.29 -2.74
C PHE A 445 5.00 7.49 -2.69
N THR A 446 3.70 7.26 -2.52
CA THR A 446 2.72 8.35 -2.46
C THR A 446 1.94 8.28 -1.17
N VAL A 447 1.82 9.42 -0.49
CA VAL A 447 0.91 9.61 0.64
C VAL A 447 -0.06 10.73 0.29
N ILE A 448 -1.34 10.41 0.20
CA ILE A 448 -2.40 11.41 -0.01
C ILE A 448 -2.75 11.97 1.36
N ILE A 449 -2.27 13.19 1.63
CA ILE A 449 -2.40 13.88 2.92
C ILE A 449 -3.61 14.82 2.99
N GLY A 450 -4.34 14.96 1.88
CA GLY A 450 -5.50 15.83 1.73
C GLY A 450 -6.22 15.55 0.42
N GLY A 451 -6.44 16.56 -0.42
CA GLY A 451 -7.08 16.40 -1.71
C GLY A 451 -6.23 15.69 -2.76
N SER A 452 -6.89 14.91 -3.62
CA SER A 452 -6.29 14.27 -4.80
C SER A 452 -7.27 14.33 -5.96
N PHE A 453 -7.21 15.43 -6.73
CA PHE A 453 -8.22 15.72 -7.73
C PHE A 453 -7.64 15.83 -9.15
N GLY A 454 -8.39 15.25 -10.11
CA GLY A 454 -8.15 15.38 -11.55
C GLY A 454 -6.75 14.96 -12.00
N ALA A 455 -6.22 15.62 -13.03
CA ALA A 455 -4.89 15.33 -13.58
C ALA A 455 -3.74 15.66 -12.61
N GLY A 456 -4.00 16.41 -11.55
CA GLY A 456 -3.06 16.61 -10.45
C GLY A 456 -2.66 15.31 -9.76
N ASN A 457 -3.61 14.37 -9.62
CA ASN A 457 -3.33 13.01 -9.13
C ASN A 457 -2.24 12.32 -9.97
N TYR A 458 -2.27 12.47 -11.29
CA TYR A 458 -1.30 11.86 -12.20
C TYR A 458 0.10 12.48 -12.05
N ALA A 459 0.18 13.81 -12.00
CA ALA A 459 1.42 14.54 -11.80
C ALA A 459 2.08 14.26 -10.44
N MET A 460 1.29 13.88 -9.45
CA MET A 460 1.74 13.54 -8.09
C MET A 460 1.81 12.03 -7.82
N CYS A 461 2.00 11.22 -8.86
CA CYS A 461 2.17 9.77 -8.78
C CYS A 461 0.99 9.04 -8.11
N GLY A 462 -0.22 9.27 -8.62
CA GLY A 462 -1.40 8.48 -8.21
C GLY A 462 -1.30 7.01 -8.62
N ARG A 463 -2.30 6.20 -8.26
CA ARG A 463 -2.29 4.74 -8.42
C ARG A 463 -1.92 4.27 -9.83
N ALA A 464 -2.43 4.93 -10.87
CA ALA A 464 -2.17 4.60 -12.27
C ALA A 464 -0.70 4.82 -12.71
N TYR A 465 0.11 5.53 -11.91
CA TYR A 465 1.53 5.80 -12.17
C TYR A 465 2.47 4.88 -11.41
N SER A 466 1.93 3.75 -10.94
CA SER A 466 2.66 2.62 -10.35
C SER A 466 3.62 3.03 -9.23
N PRO A 467 3.17 3.74 -8.18
CA PRO A 467 3.96 3.85 -6.98
C PRO A 467 4.18 2.47 -6.39
N ARG A 468 5.34 2.22 -5.78
CA ARG A 468 5.63 0.97 -5.06
C ARG A 468 4.57 0.73 -3.99
N LEU A 469 4.26 1.79 -3.23
CA LEU A 469 3.16 1.83 -2.26
C LEU A 469 2.50 3.21 -2.31
N LEU A 470 1.19 3.21 -2.12
CA LEU A 470 0.36 4.41 -2.03
C LEU A 470 -0.55 4.29 -0.82
N TRP A 471 -0.55 5.29 0.04
CA TRP A 471 -1.43 5.36 1.21
C TRP A 471 -2.24 6.64 1.22
N MET A 472 -3.33 6.62 1.96
CA MET A 472 -4.15 7.78 2.26
C MET A 472 -4.14 8.08 3.76
N TRP A 473 -4.23 9.35 4.12
CA TRP A 473 -4.59 9.74 5.48
C TRP A 473 -6.12 9.70 5.67
N PRO A 474 -6.62 9.62 6.91
CA PRO A 474 -8.06 9.48 7.15
C PRO A 474 -8.88 10.71 6.75
N ASN A 475 -8.26 11.90 6.60
CA ASN A 475 -8.88 13.13 6.09
C ASN A 475 -8.80 13.28 4.57
N ALA A 476 -8.16 12.35 3.86
CA ALA A 476 -7.90 12.47 2.43
C ALA A 476 -9.19 12.30 1.59
N GLN A 477 -9.19 12.90 0.40
CA GLN A 477 -10.27 12.78 -0.58
C GLN A 477 -9.70 12.58 -1.98
N ILE A 478 -10.34 11.72 -2.77
CA ILE A 478 -9.94 11.43 -4.14
C ILE A 478 -11.13 11.43 -5.07
N SER A 479 -11.07 12.21 -6.15
CA SER A 479 -12.07 12.19 -7.23
C SER A 479 -11.56 12.93 -8.49
N VAL A 480 -12.38 12.94 -9.56
CA VAL A 480 -12.05 13.66 -10.78
C VAL A 480 -11.98 15.18 -10.56
N MET A 481 -12.74 15.71 -9.62
CA MET A 481 -12.74 17.12 -9.15
C MET A 481 -13.41 17.21 -7.78
N GLY A 482 -13.23 18.31 -7.06
CA GLY A 482 -13.93 18.52 -5.79
C GLY A 482 -15.45 18.48 -5.95
N GLY A 483 -16.16 17.90 -4.98
CA GLY A 483 -17.61 17.72 -5.04
C GLY A 483 -18.40 18.99 -5.29
N GLN A 484 -18.03 20.10 -4.62
CA GLN A 484 -18.66 21.41 -4.85
C GLN A 484 -18.46 21.89 -6.29
N GLN A 485 -17.28 21.71 -6.85
CA GLN A 485 -16.98 22.09 -8.24
C GLN A 485 -17.80 21.23 -9.22
N ALA A 486 -17.88 19.92 -8.98
CA ALA A 486 -18.68 19.01 -9.81
C ALA A 486 -20.18 19.40 -9.79
N ALA A 487 -20.73 19.66 -8.60
CA ALA A 487 -22.11 20.08 -8.44
C ALA A 487 -22.39 21.41 -9.19
N SER A 488 -21.48 22.38 -9.06
CA SER A 488 -21.63 23.68 -9.74
C SER A 488 -21.56 23.55 -11.27
N VAL A 489 -20.65 22.73 -11.80
CA VAL A 489 -20.56 22.49 -13.25
C VAL A 489 -21.83 21.81 -13.78
N LEU A 490 -22.32 20.78 -13.10
CA LEU A 490 -23.54 20.09 -13.52
C LEU A 490 -24.79 20.99 -13.41
N LEU A 491 -24.85 21.83 -12.38
CA LEU A 491 -25.91 22.83 -12.25
C LEU A 491 -25.88 23.84 -13.40
N THR A 492 -24.70 24.36 -13.76
CA THR A 492 -24.55 25.29 -14.88
C THR A 492 -25.09 24.67 -16.18
N VAL A 493 -24.67 23.44 -16.49
CA VAL A 493 -25.16 22.72 -17.68
C VAL A 493 -26.69 22.53 -17.62
N ARG A 494 -27.24 22.24 -16.44
CA ARG A 494 -28.69 22.09 -16.25
C ARG A 494 -29.43 23.40 -16.49
N LEU A 495 -28.94 24.52 -15.92
CA LEU A 495 -29.52 25.84 -16.07
C LEU A 495 -29.47 26.30 -17.55
N ASP A 496 -28.35 26.11 -18.26
CA ASP A 496 -28.23 26.46 -19.67
C ASP A 496 -29.25 25.71 -20.53
N ASN A 497 -29.46 24.42 -20.28
CA ASN A 497 -30.47 23.62 -20.96
C ASN A 497 -31.91 24.09 -20.66
N LEU A 498 -32.22 24.46 -19.43
CA LEU A 498 -33.53 24.99 -19.06
C LEU A 498 -33.80 26.37 -19.67
N ARG A 499 -32.80 27.26 -19.64
CA ARG A 499 -32.89 28.60 -20.24
C ARG A 499 -33.12 28.54 -21.76
N ALA A 500 -32.51 27.57 -22.43
CA ALA A 500 -32.78 27.29 -23.83
C ALA A 500 -34.24 26.89 -24.10
N GLN A 501 -34.96 26.38 -23.06
CA GLN A 501 -36.38 26.03 -23.10
C GLN A 501 -37.30 27.11 -22.52
N GLY A 502 -36.73 28.27 -22.14
CA GLY A 502 -37.48 29.36 -21.51
C GLY A 502 -37.84 29.11 -20.04
N GLN A 503 -37.13 28.20 -19.38
CA GLN A 503 -37.31 27.84 -17.96
C GLN A 503 -36.09 28.25 -17.14
N ASP A 504 -36.26 28.36 -15.82
CA ASP A 504 -35.17 28.57 -14.85
C ASP A 504 -35.45 27.77 -13.56
N MET A 505 -34.49 27.71 -12.67
CA MET A 505 -34.62 27.04 -11.35
C MET A 505 -34.55 28.07 -10.23
N THR A 506 -35.36 27.89 -9.22
CA THR A 506 -35.24 28.68 -7.98
C THR A 506 -33.97 28.30 -7.21
N PRO A 507 -33.48 29.14 -6.29
CA PRO A 507 -32.34 28.80 -5.44
C PRO A 507 -32.51 27.47 -4.67
N GLU A 508 -33.73 27.20 -4.20
CA GLU A 508 -34.08 25.98 -3.47
C GLU A 508 -33.98 24.74 -4.38
N GLU A 509 -34.50 24.84 -5.63
CA GLU A 509 -34.39 23.77 -6.63
C GLU A 509 -32.95 23.53 -7.04
N GLN A 510 -32.12 24.58 -7.11
CA GLN A 510 -30.67 24.44 -7.39
C GLN A 510 -29.97 23.71 -6.26
N GLU A 511 -30.25 24.04 -4.99
CA GLU A 511 -29.69 23.37 -3.83
C GLU A 511 -30.12 21.90 -3.76
N GLU A 512 -31.41 21.61 -4.02
CA GLU A 512 -31.92 20.24 -4.08
C GLU A 512 -31.27 19.43 -5.21
N PHE A 513 -31.01 20.03 -6.35
CA PHE A 513 -30.28 19.40 -7.45
C PHE A 513 -28.82 19.09 -7.09
N MET A 514 -28.13 19.99 -6.39
CA MET A 514 -26.72 19.81 -6.02
C MET A 514 -26.53 18.80 -4.88
N ARG A 515 -27.44 18.71 -3.93
CA ARG A 515 -27.31 17.86 -2.74
C ARG A 515 -26.92 16.40 -3.03
N PRO A 516 -27.63 15.64 -3.90
CA PRO A 516 -27.26 14.24 -4.18
C PRO A 516 -25.89 14.11 -4.86
N ILE A 517 -25.46 15.11 -5.61
CA ILE A 517 -24.13 15.14 -6.23
C ILE A 517 -23.06 15.30 -5.15
N LEU A 518 -23.25 16.24 -4.23
CA LEU A 518 -22.33 16.47 -3.11
C LEU A 518 -22.20 15.23 -2.23
N GLU A 519 -23.33 14.60 -1.87
CA GLU A 519 -23.36 13.38 -1.07
C GLU A 519 -22.63 12.22 -1.78
N LYS A 520 -22.86 12.05 -3.09
CA LYS A 520 -22.17 11.04 -3.89
C LYS A 520 -20.66 11.26 -3.90
N TYR A 521 -20.20 12.49 -4.16
CA TYR A 521 -18.78 12.83 -4.19
C TYR A 521 -18.11 12.69 -2.82
N ALA A 522 -18.80 13.06 -1.74
CA ALA A 522 -18.31 12.87 -0.38
C ALA A 522 -18.12 11.39 -0.03
N ARG A 523 -19.10 10.54 -0.38
CA ARG A 523 -19.03 9.09 -0.14
C ARG A 523 -17.96 8.44 -0.99
N GLU A 524 -18.00 8.65 -2.33
CA GLU A 524 -17.13 7.96 -3.28
C GLU A 524 -15.70 8.51 -3.27
N GLY A 525 -15.50 9.75 -2.82
CA GLY A 525 -14.19 10.36 -2.63
C GLY A 525 -13.52 10.03 -1.30
N SER A 526 -14.21 9.38 -0.37
CA SER A 526 -13.65 9.08 0.96
C SER A 526 -12.51 8.07 0.92
N PRO A 527 -11.56 8.12 1.87
CA PRO A 527 -10.47 7.17 1.93
C PRO A 527 -10.98 5.73 2.17
N TYR A 528 -12.10 5.56 2.85
CA TYR A 528 -12.70 4.25 3.09
C TYR A 528 -13.30 3.62 1.82
N PHE A 529 -13.89 4.42 0.95
CA PHE A 529 -14.37 3.95 -0.35
C PHE A 529 -13.22 3.56 -1.27
N SER A 530 -12.12 4.33 -1.23
CA SER A 530 -10.89 4.07 -1.97
C SER A 530 -10.23 2.76 -1.53
N THR A 531 -9.93 2.63 -0.24
CA THR A 531 -9.21 1.48 0.31
C THR A 531 -10.01 0.18 0.20
N ALA A 532 -11.34 0.25 0.34
CA ALA A 532 -12.22 -0.90 0.11
C ALA A 532 -12.06 -1.50 -1.30
N ARG A 533 -11.73 -0.66 -2.28
CA ARG A 533 -11.56 -1.01 -3.69
C ARG A 533 -10.10 -1.15 -4.13
N LEU A 534 -9.17 -1.11 -3.19
CA LEU A 534 -7.71 -1.17 -3.43
C LEU A 534 -7.21 -0.10 -4.41
N TRP A 535 -7.73 1.12 -4.33
CA TRP A 535 -7.17 2.27 -5.03
C TRP A 535 -5.90 2.79 -4.33
N ASP A 536 -5.70 2.35 -3.10
CA ASP A 536 -4.52 2.55 -2.25
C ASP A 536 -4.08 1.22 -1.61
N ASP A 537 -2.99 1.24 -0.86
CA ASP A 537 -2.46 0.11 -0.11
C ASP A 537 -2.81 0.18 1.39
N GLY A 538 -3.66 1.14 1.77
CA GLY A 538 -4.20 1.30 3.12
C GLY A 538 -4.33 2.76 3.56
N ILE A 539 -5.09 2.96 4.63
CA ILE A 539 -5.19 4.25 5.32
C ILE A 539 -4.18 4.22 6.48
N LEU A 540 -3.33 5.24 6.55
CA LEU A 540 -2.35 5.40 7.62
C LEU A 540 -2.83 6.41 8.67
N ASP A 541 -2.56 6.11 9.93
CA ASP A 541 -2.44 7.16 10.92
C ASP A 541 -1.32 8.12 10.47
N PRO A 542 -1.54 9.45 10.43
CA PRO A 542 -0.50 10.40 10.06
C PRO A 542 0.83 10.19 10.78
N LEU A 543 0.81 9.80 12.04
CA LEU A 543 2.01 9.53 12.85
C LEU A 543 2.83 8.34 12.33
N ASP A 544 2.18 7.33 11.73
CA ASP A 544 2.85 6.14 11.20
C ASP A 544 3.53 6.38 9.83
N THR A 545 3.32 7.54 9.21
CA THR A 545 3.77 7.83 7.84
C THR A 545 5.27 7.66 7.67
N ARG A 546 6.07 8.17 8.60
CA ARG A 546 7.54 8.08 8.55
C ARG A 546 8.00 6.63 8.58
N GLN A 547 7.42 5.81 9.44
CA GLN A 547 7.77 4.40 9.59
C GLN A 547 7.29 3.58 8.38
N ALA A 548 6.08 3.80 7.89
CA ALA A 548 5.54 3.13 6.70
C ALA A 548 6.40 3.42 5.45
N LEU A 549 6.81 4.69 5.26
CA LEU A 549 7.72 5.07 4.18
C LEU A 549 9.07 4.35 4.31
N ALA A 550 9.67 4.31 5.49
CA ALA A 550 10.95 3.65 5.72
C ALA A 550 10.89 2.14 5.43
N LEU A 551 9.83 1.46 5.88
CA LEU A 551 9.60 0.04 5.59
C LEU A 551 9.41 -0.20 4.09
N GLY A 552 8.63 0.65 3.43
CA GLY A 552 8.43 0.59 1.98
C GLY A 552 9.73 0.81 1.20
N ILE A 553 10.54 1.79 1.58
CA ILE A 553 11.84 2.06 0.95
C ILE A 553 12.79 0.87 1.17
N SER A 554 12.88 0.35 2.40
CA SER A 554 13.69 -0.84 2.70
C SER A 554 13.32 -2.01 1.80
N ALA A 555 12.01 -2.30 1.70
CA ALA A 555 11.49 -3.37 0.84
C ALA A 555 11.84 -3.13 -0.64
N ALA A 556 11.66 -1.90 -1.13
CA ALA A 556 11.93 -1.57 -2.54
C ALA A 556 13.40 -1.71 -2.94
N LEU A 557 14.30 -1.56 -1.99
CA LEU A 557 15.75 -1.67 -2.25
C LEU A 557 16.25 -3.12 -2.37
N ASN A 558 15.41 -4.13 -2.25
CA ASN A 558 15.76 -5.50 -2.64
C ASN A 558 15.79 -5.67 -4.16
N ALA A 559 15.05 -4.85 -4.91
CA ALA A 559 15.14 -4.80 -6.36
C ALA A 559 16.26 -3.84 -6.81
N PRO A 560 16.94 -4.12 -7.92
CA PRO A 560 17.86 -3.15 -8.54
C PRO A 560 17.07 -1.92 -9.02
N ILE A 561 17.68 -0.74 -8.95
CA ILE A 561 17.11 0.49 -9.50
C ILE A 561 17.55 0.63 -10.95
N PRO A 562 16.67 0.45 -11.94
CA PRO A 562 17.01 0.55 -13.36
C PRO A 562 17.42 1.97 -13.75
N GLU A 563 18.00 2.11 -14.95
CA GLU A 563 18.21 3.42 -15.57
C GLU A 563 16.90 3.94 -16.14
N SER A 564 16.53 5.16 -15.72
CA SER A 564 15.33 5.82 -16.25
C SER A 564 15.57 6.36 -17.64
N GLN A 565 14.66 6.06 -18.55
CA GLN A 565 14.63 6.59 -19.91
C GLN A 565 13.38 7.46 -20.08
N PHE A 566 13.58 8.71 -20.47
CA PHE A 566 12.50 9.65 -20.65
C PHE A 566 12.11 9.75 -22.13
N GLY A 567 10.81 9.77 -22.39
CA GLY A 567 10.29 10.06 -23.72
C GLY A 567 10.49 11.53 -24.14
N VAL A 568 9.93 11.90 -25.27
CA VAL A 568 10.03 13.27 -25.79
C VAL A 568 9.15 14.20 -24.96
N PHE A 569 9.75 15.24 -24.40
CA PHE A 569 9.02 16.32 -23.75
C PHE A 569 8.63 17.38 -24.79
N ARG A 570 7.35 17.76 -24.83
CA ARG A 570 6.90 18.87 -25.66
C ARG A 570 7.40 20.19 -25.05
N MET A 571 8.10 21.01 -25.86
CA MET A 571 8.68 22.28 -25.45
C MET A 571 7.72 23.46 -25.67
#